data_364cd8d683fec9ac2249c659594c472c
#
_entry.id   364cd8d683fec9ac2249c659594c472c
#
_cell.length_a   1.000
_cell.length_b   1.000
_cell.length_c   1.000
_cell.angle_alpha   90.00
_cell.angle_beta   90.00
_cell.angle_gamma   90.00
#
_symmetry.space_group_name_H-M   'P 1'
#
loop_
_entity.id
_entity.type
_entity.pdbx_description
1 polymer ?
#
loop_
_entity_poly.entity_id
_entity_poly.type
_entity_poly.pdbx_seq_one_letter_code
_entity_poly.pdbx_strand_id
1 'polypeptide(L)'
;GGVDFLLIGAGWGADVSSTVWINKVLRAHPDSVAILLMHSYLNASDGLSYQGDEIRDQIVATNPNVRLVLAGHIRGSGYLMEEFDDDGDGTMDRQVHAMLYNYQEYPRYGSGQLRILTFDTATRNIHVATYSPYTDRFYSDRHFKEKEFDLANAF
;
A
#
# COMPACT_ATOMS: atom_id res chain seq x y z
N GLY A 1 20.61 -5.07 0.59
CA GLY A 1 20.19 -5.62 1.81
C GLY A 1 19.68 -7.06 1.81
N GLY A 2 19.73 -7.83 0.71
CA GLY A 2 19.30 -9.24 0.71
C GLY A 2 17.78 -9.46 0.66
N VAL A 3 16.98 -8.43 0.37
CA VAL A 3 15.54 -8.54 0.13
C VAL A 3 15.26 -8.03 -1.27
N ASP A 4 14.61 -8.86 -2.09
CA ASP A 4 14.18 -8.49 -3.43
C ASP A 4 12.78 -7.89 -3.37
N PHE A 5 12.61 -6.68 -3.90
CA PHE A 5 11.33 -6.01 -3.99
C PHE A 5 10.81 -6.02 -5.42
N LEU A 6 9.54 -6.37 -5.59
CA LEU A 6 8.81 -6.31 -6.84
C LEU A 6 7.76 -5.19 -6.77
N LEU A 7 7.91 -4.14 -7.59
CA LEU A 7 6.94 -3.06 -7.68
C LEU A 7 6.08 -3.25 -8.93
N ILE A 8 4.76 -3.31 -8.75
CA ILE A 8 3.79 -3.43 -9.84
C ILE A 8 2.86 -2.22 -9.81
N GLY A 9 2.91 -1.40 -10.86
CA GLY A 9 2.00 -0.26 -11.03
C GLY A 9 0.85 -0.60 -11.97
N ALA A 10 -0.38 -0.32 -11.55
CA ALA A 10 -1.56 -0.41 -12.38
C ALA A 10 -2.28 0.94 -12.44
N GLY A 11 -2.82 1.27 -13.62
CA GLY A 11 -3.58 2.50 -13.84
C GLY A 11 -5.00 2.43 -13.28
N TRP A 12 -5.87 3.23 -13.84
CA TRP A 12 -7.29 3.25 -13.51
C TRP A 12 -7.97 1.95 -13.93
N GLY A 13 -8.66 1.33 -12.98
CA GLY A 13 -9.47 0.14 -13.23
C GLY A 13 -8.62 -1.07 -13.66
N ALA A 14 -8.22 -1.89 -12.71
CA ALA A 14 -7.64 -3.18 -13.04
C ALA A 14 -8.72 -4.05 -13.72
N ASP A 15 -8.75 -4.00 -15.05
CA ASP A 15 -9.61 -4.88 -15.85
C ASP A 15 -9.11 -6.33 -15.79
N VAL A 16 -9.88 -7.25 -16.39
CA VAL A 16 -9.55 -8.67 -16.40
C VAL A 16 -8.15 -8.93 -16.96
N SER A 17 -7.74 -8.20 -17.99
CA SER A 17 -6.44 -8.40 -18.63
C SER A 17 -5.29 -7.94 -17.72
N SER A 18 -5.46 -6.81 -17.04
CA SER A 18 -4.53 -6.29 -16.04
C SER A 18 -4.40 -7.24 -14.85
N THR A 19 -5.52 -7.74 -14.34
CA THR A 19 -5.56 -8.71 -13.24
C THR A 19 -4.81 -10.00 -13.59
N VAL A 20 -5.06 -10.55 -14.79
CA VAL A 20 -4.35 -11.76 -15.28
C VAL A 20 -2.85 -11.50 -15.40
N TRP A 21 -2.45 -10.33 -15.93
CA TRP A 21 -1.05 -9.98 -16.09
C TRP A 21 -0.36 -9.81 -14.73
N ILE A 22 -0.98 -9.08 -13.79
CA ILE A 22 -0.44 -8.86 -12.42
C ILE A 22 -0.21 -10.21 -11.74
N ASN A 23 -1.24 -11.08 -11.73
CA ASN A 23 -1.13 -12.40 -11.13
C ASN A 23 -0.02 -13.25 -11.77
N LYS A 24 0.14 -13.18 -13.10
CA LYS A 24 1.22 -13.87 -13.79
C LYS A 24 2.60 -13.38 -13.33
N VAL A 25 2.78 -12.06 -13.19
CA VAL A 25 4.04 -11.46 -12.74
C VAL A 25 4.33 -11.85 -11.28
N LEU A 26 3.35 -11.72 -10.38
CA LEU A 26 3.49 -12.09 -8.97
C LEU A 26 3.93 -13.55 -8.79
N ARG A 27 3.27 -14.47 -9.51
CA ARG A 27 3.60 -15.91 -9.47
C ARG A 27 4.94 -16.25 -10.09
N ALA A 28 5.47 -15.43 -10.99
CA ALA A 28 6.81 -15.60 -11.55
C ALA A 28 7.92 -15.14 -10.59
N HIS A 29 7.59 -14.39 -9.54
CA HIS A 29 8.52 -13.85 -8.54
C HIS A 29 8.06 -14.15 -7.10
N PRO A 30 7.85 -15.43 -6.73
CA PRO A 30 7.24 -15.79 -5.45
C PRO A 30 8.07 -15.39 -4.23
N ASP A 31 9.39 -15.29 -4.38
CA ASP A 31 10.33 -14.97 -3.31
C ASP A 31 10.55 -13.46 -3.12
N SER A 32 9.99 -12.63 -3.99
CA SER A 32 10.09 -11.17 -3.89
C SER A 32 8.99 -10.61 -3.01
N VAL A 33 9.31 -9.60 -2.22
CA VAL A 33 8.32 -8.78 -1.50
C VAL A 33 7.60 -7.88 -2.50
N ALA A 34 6.33 -8.14 -2.77
CA ALA A 34 5.58 -7.40 -3.77
C ALA A 34 4.87 -6.18 -3.16
N ILE A 35 5.00 -5.05 -3.85
CA ILE A 35 4.36 -3.77 -3.55
C ILE A 35 3.49 -3.40 -4.75
N LEU A 36 2.18 -3.29 -4.52
CA LEU A 36 1.24 -2.88 -5.55
C LEU A 36 1.03 -1.36 -5.49
N LEU A 37 1.15 -0.69 -6.63
CA LEU A 37 0.86 0.73 -6.79
C LEU A 37 -0.44 0.85 -7.60
N MET A 38 -1.54 1.04 -6.90
CA MET A 38 -2.88 1.03 -7.48
C MET A 38 -3.46 2.45 -7.55
N HIS A 39 -4.24 2.74 -8.60
CA HIS A 39 -4.88 4.04 -8.68
C HIS A 39 -5.92 4.24 -7.56
N SER A 40 -6.74 3.23 -7.31
CA SER A 40 -7.74 3.21 -6.22
C SER A 40 -7.72 1.85 -5.53
N TYR A 41 -7.68 1.84 -4.20
CA TYR A 41 -7.73 0.64 -3.37
C TYR A 41 -8.49 0.89 -2.06
N LEU A 42 -8.14 1.94 -1.31
CA LEU A 42 -8.83 2.34 -0.08
C LEU A 42 -9.76 3.53 -0.31
N ASN A 43 -10.76 3.65 0.54
CA ASN A 43 -11.52 4.88 0.76
C ASN A 43 -10.97 5.66 1.97
N ALA A 44 -11.45 6.89 2.18
CA ALA A 44 -10.98 7.74 3.27
C ALA A 44 -11.55 7.35 4.67
N SER A 45 -12.30 6.27 4.76
CA SER A 45 -12.84 5.71 6.01
C SER A 45 -12.10 4.45 6.45
N ASP A 46 -10.87 4.27 5.94
CA ASP A 46 -9.99 3.13 6.23
C ASP A 46 -10.55 1.76 5.78
N GLY A 47 -11.49 1.77 4.83
CA GLY A 47 -12.04 0.58 4.19
C GLY A 47 -11.65 0.46 2.73
N LEU A 48 -12.01 -0.65 2.11
CA LEU A 48 -11.78 -0.85 0.68
C LEU A 48 -12.69 0.04 -0.16
N SER A 49 -12.22 0.50 -1.31
CA SER A 49 -13.05 1.07 -2.36
C SER A 49 -13.68 -0.05 -3.18
N TYR A 50 -14.67 0.27 -4.03
CA TYR A 50 -15.27 -0.72 -4.93
C TYR A 50 -14.22 -1.48 -5.76
N GLN A 51 -13.22 -0.77 -6.30
CA GLN A 51 -12.10 -1.42 -7.01
C GLN A 51 -11.17 -2.16 -6.05
N GLY A 52 -11.04 -1.66 -4.81
CA GLY A 52 -10.24 -2.28 -3.78
C GLY A 52 -10.74 -3.68 -3.41
N ASP A 53 -12.05 -3.88 -3.31
CA ASP A 53 -12.65 -5.18 -3.05
C ASP A 53 -12.26 -6.20 -4.12
N GLU A 54 -12.37 -5.83 -5.40
CA GLU A 54 -12.00 -6.70 -6.52
C GLU A 54 -10.50 -7.01 -6.55
N ILE A 55 -9.64 -5.99 -6.34
CA ILE A 55 -8.19 -6.15 -6.32
C ILE A 55 -7.76 -7.01 -5.12
N ARG A 56 -8.37 -6.77 -3.97
CA ARG A 56 -8.15 -7.56 -2.77
C ARG A 56 -8.42 -9.04 -3.02
N ASP A 57 -9.59 -9.37 -3.54
CA ASP A 57 -10.02 -10.76 -3.73
C ASP A 57 -9.29 -11.47 -4.87
N GLN A 58 -9.03 -10.77 -5.97
CA GLN A 58 -8.49 -11.38 -7.18
C GLN A 58 -6.96 -11.34 -7.26
N ILE A 59 -6.29 -10.44 -6.52
CA ILE A 59 -4.84 -10.27 -6.59
C ILE A 59 -4.21 -10.44 -5.21
N VAL A 60 -4.61 -9.64 -4.21
CA VAL A 60 -3.93 -9.63 -2.91
C VAL A 60 -4.10 -10.96 -2.19
N ALA A 61 -5.33 -11.46 -2.08
CA ALA A 61 -5.64 -12.71 -1.39
C ALA A 61 -5.09 -13.96 -2.09
N THR A 62 -4.76 -13.86 -3.39
CA THR A 62 -4.31 -15.02 -4.17
C THR A 62 -2.80 -15.07 -4.42
N ASN A 63 -2.03 -14.11 -3.87
CA ASN A 63 -0.59 -14.04 -4.05
C ASN A 63 0.12 -13.75 -2.71
N PRO A 64 0.67 -14.78 -2.04
CA PRO A 64 1.27 -14.66 -0.70
C PRO A 64 2.47 -13.70 -0.59
N ASN A 65 3.10 -13.36 -1.72
CA ASN A 65 4.22 -12.42 -1.77
C ASN A 65 3.80 -10.94 -1.74
N VAL A 66 2.51 -10.61 -1.86
CA VAL A 66 2.03 -9.23 -1.72
C VAL A 66 2.04 -8.81 -0.25
N ARG A 67 2.74 -7.71 0.06
CA ARG A 67 2.89 -7.17 1.42
C ARG A 67 2.38 -5.74 1.57
N LEU A 68 2.45 -4.93 0.50
CA LEU A 68 2.01 -3.54 0.53
C LEU A 68 1.10 -3.23 -0.66
N VAL A 69 0.08 -2.39 -0.40
CA VAL A 69 -0.73 -1.75 -1.44
C VAL A 69 -0.74 -0.25 -1.20
N LEU A 70 -0.20 0.51 -2.16
CA LEU A 70 -0.17 1.97 -2.11
C LEU A 70 -1.18 2.51 -3.12
N ALA A 71 -2.07 3.40 -2.66
CA ALA A 71 -3.14 3.93 -3.50
C ALA A 71 -3.29 5.44 -3.36
N GLY A 72 -3.95 6.04 -4.36
CA GLY A 72 -4.32 7.44 -4.41
C GLY A 72 -5.81 7.61 -4.71
N HIS A 73 -6.15 8.43 -5.70
CA HIS A 73 -7.48 8.76 -6.23
C HIS A 73 -8.46 9.35 -5.21
N ILE A 74 -8.88 8.59 -4.22
CA ILE A 74 -9.80 9.06 -3.18
C ILE A 74 -9.07 10.09 -2.31
N ARG A 75 -9.74 11.22 -2.05
CA ARG A 75 -9.14 12.35 -1.32
C ARG A 75 -8.99 12.03 0.16
N GLY A 76 -7.82 12.30 0.70
CA GLY A 76 -7.50 12.08 2.09
C GLY A 76 -6.36 11.09 2.31
N SER A 77 -6.32 10.57 3.51
CA SER A 77 -5.42 9.48 3.90
C SER A 77 -6.21 8.34 4.51
N GLY A 78 -5.71 7.14 4.38
CA GLY A 78 -6.28 5.95 4.99
C GLY A 78 -5.22 4.88 5.17
N TYR A 79 -5.47 3.99 6.13
CA TYR A 79 -4.64 2.84 6.41
C TYR A 79 -5.52 1.65 6.78
N LEU A 80 -5.21 0.52 6.18
CA LEU A 80 -5.85 -0.77 6.48
C LEU A 80 -4.77 -1.83 6.58
N MET A 81 -4.80 -2.64 7.60
CA MET A 81 -4.02 -3.86 7.71
C MET A 81 -4.98 -5.05 7.69
N GLU A 82 -4.69 -6.01 6.83
CA GLU A 82 -5.42 -7.27 6.72
C GLU A 82 -4.48 -8.44 6.96
N GLU A 83 -5.01 -9.49 7.54
CA GLU A 83 -4.29 -10.75 7.75
C GLU A 83 -4.87 -11.82 6.82
N PHE A 84 -4.00 -12.67 6.30
CA PHE A 84 -4.36 -13.75 5.38
C PHE A 84 -3.81 -15.08 5.88
N ASP A 85 -4.68 -16.08 5.86
CA ASP A 85 -4.39 -17.49 6.01
C ASP A 85 -4.20 -18.04 4.59
N ASP A 86 -2.94 -18.19 4.17
CA ASP A 86 -2.60 -18.50 2.79
C ASP A 86 -2.66 -20.01 2.49
N ASP A 87 -2.59 -20.88 3.52
CA ASP A 87 -2.65 -22.33 3.37
C ASP A 87 -3.95 -22.97 3.88
N GLY A 88 -4.82 -22.19 4.53
CA GLY A 88 -6.14 -22.61 4.97
C GLY A 88 -6.14 -23.45 6.27
N ASP A 89 -5.08 -23.36 7.09
CA ASP A 89 -4.97 -24.11 8.34
C ASP A 89 -5.66 -23.43 9.54
N GLY A 90 -6.15 -22.20 9.35
CA GLY A 90 -6.81 -21.37 10.35
C GLY A 90 -5.85 -20.46 11.11
N THR A 91 -4.58 -20.43 10.75
CA THR A 91 -3.56 -19.53 11.29
C THR A 91 -3.23 -18.44 10.27
N MET A 92 -3.06 -17.18 10.71
CA MET A 92 -2.70 -16.09 9.81
C MET A 92 -1.20 -16.15 9.48
N ASP A 93 -0.88 -16.26 8.19
CA ASP A 93 0.49 -16.40 7.67
C ASP A 93 1.16 -15.07 7.41
N ARG A 94 0.39 -14.06 7.03
CA ARG A 94 0.95 -12.77 6.62
C ARG A 94 0.02 -11.60 6.91
N GLN A 95 0.64 -10.44 7.01
CA GLN A 95 -0.04 -9.14 7.03
C GLN A 95 0.19 -8.42 5.72
N VAL A 96 -0.85 -7.73 5.25
CA VAL A 96 -0.78 -6.81 4.11
C VAL A 96 -1.18 -5.42 4.57
N HIS A 97 -0.31 -4.46 4.35
CA HIS A 97 -0.52 -3.07 4.72
C HIS A 97 -0.95 -2.26 3.50
N ALA A 98 -2.15 -1.69 3.54
CA ALA A 98 -2.66 -0.80 2.51
C ALA A 98 -2.66 0.65 2.98
N MET A 99 -2.21 1.57 2.12
CA MET A 99 -2.14 2.99 2.41
C MET A 99 -2.75 3.82 1.30
N LEU A 100 -3.60 4.78 1.68
CA LEU A 100 -4.15 5.80 0.80
C LEU A 100 -3.49 7.16 1.07
N TYR A 101 -3.06 7.80 0.01
CA TYR A 101 -2.56 9.17 0.04
C TYR A 101 -3.03 9.97 -1.15
N ASN A 102 -3.82 11.06 -0.86
CA ASN A 102 -4.20 12.05 -1.86
C ASN A 102 -4.46 13.41 -1.19
N TYR A 103 -3.49 14.29 -1.27
CA TYR A 103 -3.54 15.62 -0.65
C TYR A 103 -3.98 16.74 -1.60
N GLN A 104 -4.38 16.43 -2.83
CA GLN A 104 -4.64 17.43 -3.87
C GLN A 104 -5.68 18.50 -3.52
N GLU A 105 -6.61 18.23 -2.60
CA GLU A 105 -7.63 19.19 -2.16
C GLU A 105 -7.29 19.94 -0.88
N TYR A 106 -6.18 19.63 -0.28
CA TYR A 106 -5.74 20.40 0.89
C TYR A 106 -5.25 21.79 0.49
N PRO A 107 -5.20 22.74 1.44
CA PRO A 107 -4.77 24.10 1.14
C PRO A 107 -3.48 24.14 0.33
N ARG A 108 -3.44 25.01 -0.68
CA ARG A 108 -2.33 25.15 -1.62
C ARG A 108 -2.06 23.86 -2.42
N TYR A 109 -3.12 23.15 -2.81
CA TYR A 109 -3.03 21.90 -3.60
C TYR A 109 -2.15 20.84 -2.91
N GLY A 110 -2.33 20.67 -1.59
CA GLY A 110 -1.59 19.70 -0.80
C GLY A 110 -0.16 20.12 -0.44
N SER A 111 0.25 21.36 -0.79
CA SER A 111 1.59 21.89 -0.48
C SER A 111 2.73 20.97 -0.90
N GLY A 112 2.54 20.21 -1.98
CA GLY A 112 3.55 19.25 -2.47
C GLY A 112 3.85 18.10 -1.51
N GLN A 113 2.93 17.75 -0.62
CA GLN A 113 3.14 16.66 0.33
C GLN A 113 3.32 15.31 -0.37
N LEU A 114 4.27 14.55 0.14
CA LEU A 114 4.57 13.19 -0.30
C LEU A 114 4.84 12.29 0.92
N ARG A 115 4.73 10.99 0.72
CA ARG A 115 5.11 10.00 1.72
C ARG A 115 6.50 9.44 1.45
N ILE A 116 7.27 9.31 2.52
CA ILE A 116 8.56 8.65 2.53
C ILE A 116 8.40 7.36 3.30
N LEU A 117 8.71 6.24 2.66
CA LEU A 117 8.74 4.93 3.28
C LEU A 117 10.21 4.51 3.42
N THR A 118 10.66 4.33 4.64
CA THR A 118 12.01 3.85 4.94
C THR A 118 11.95 2.39 5.37
N PHE A 119 12.54 1.51 4.57
CA PHE A 119 12.55 0.07 4.79
C PHE A 119 13.79 -0.33 5.61
N ASP A 120 13.59 -0.88 6.78
CA ASP A 120 14.63 -1.55 7.56
C ASP A 120 14.63 -3.04 7.24
N THR A 121 15.56 -3.46 6.40
CA THR A 121 15.66 -4.85 5.96
C THR A 121 16.20 -5.81 7.03
N ALA A 122 16.75 -5.30 8.12
CA ALA A 122 17.22 -6.13 9.24
C ALA A 122 16.06 -6.50 10.18
N THR A 123 15.17 -5.55 10.44
CA THR A 123 14.01 -5.75 11.33
C THR A 123 12.70 -6.05 10.59
N ARG A 124 12.70 -5.94 9.26
CA ARG A 124 11.50 -6.04 8.43
C ARG A 124 10.43 -4.97 8.72
N ASN A 125 10.84 -3.84 9.26
CA ASN A 125 9.95 -2.74 9.59
C ASN A 125 9.96 -1.68 8.48
N ILE A 126 8.87 -0.91 8.39
CA ILE A 126 8.78 0.25 7.52
C ILE A 126 8.42 1.46 8.37
N HIS A 127 9.27 2.48 8.35
CA HIS A 127 8.92 3.79 8.90
C HIS A 127 8.27 4.63 7.81
N VAL A 128 7.11 5.20 8.12
CA VAL A 128 6.29 6.02 7.20
C VAL A 128 6.25 7.45 7.72
N ALA A 129 6.69 8.40 6.92
CA ALA A 129 6.67 9.82 7.23
C ALA A 129 6.03 10.64 6.10
N THR A 130 5.40 11.74 6.43
CA THR A 130 4.87 12.71 5.45
C THR A 130 5.72 13.95 5.43
N TYR A 131 6.21 14.34 4.26
CA TYR A 131 7.09 15.48 4.06
C TYR A 131 6.59 16.38 2.92
N SER A 132 6.80 17.67 3.05
CA SER A 132 6.56 18.64 1.98
C SER A 132 7.85 19.35 1.58
N PRO A 133 8.37 19.12 0.38
CA PRO A 133 9.51 19.87 -0.13
C PRO A 133 9.18 21.33 -0.42
N TYR A 134 7.91 21.68 -0.60
CA TYR A 134 7.48 23.07 -0.79
C TYR A 134 7.61 23.91 0.47
N THR A 135 7.29 23.34 1.64
CA THR A 135 7.37 24.02 2.93
C THR A 135 8.60 23.64 3.74
N ASP A 136 9.41 22.69 3.24
CA ASP A 136 10.54 22.06 3.92
C ASP A 136 10.19 21.60 5.33
N ARG A 137 9.11 20.81 5.44
CA ARG A 137 8.60 20.34 6.73
C ARG A 137 8.15 18.89 6.66
N PHE A 138 8.43 18.16 7.74
CA PHE A 138 7.71 16.94 8.07
C PHE A 138 6.39 17.32 8.73
N TYR A 139 5.34 16.61 8.33
CA TYR A 139 4.02 16.81 8.90
C TYR A 139 3.72 15.69 9.89
N SER A 140 3.73 16.05 11.15
CA SER A 140 3.27 15.20 12.26
C SER A 140 1.89 15.64 12.73
N ASP A 141 1.06 16.24 11.88
CA ASP A 141 0.07 17.12 12.39
C ASP A 141 -1.40 16.65 12.36
N ARG A 142 -2.26 17.51 12.86
CA ARG A 142 -3.64 17.34 13.28
C ARG A 142 -4.64 17.16 12.15
N HIS A 143 -4.24 17.35 10.91
CA HIS A 143 -5.17 17.38 9.76
C HIS A 143 -5.27 16.06 9.01
N PHE A 144 -4.33 15.16 9.25
CA PHE A 144 -4.29 13.85 8.62
C PHE A 144 -4.21 12.78 9.69
N LYS A 145 -4.96 11.73 9.53
CA LYS A 145 -4.79 10.55 10.37
C LYS A 145 -3.39 9.98 10.18
N GLU A 146 -2.78 9.20 10.25
CA GLU A 146 -1.54 8.49 9.98
C GLU A 146 -0.45 9.29 9.24
N LYS A 147 0.21 10.18 9.89
CA LYS A 147 1.25 11.04 9.32
C LYS A 147 2.65 10.49 9.41
N GLU A 148 2.92 9.95 10.57
CA GLU A 148 4.17 9.30 10.93
C GLU A 148 3.84 8.10 11.80
N PHE A 149 4.26 6.92 11.37
CA PHE A 149 4.01 5.66 12.06
C PHE A 149 4.96 4.57 11.56
N ASP A 150 5.06 3.50 12.34
CA ASP A 150 5.88 2.34 12.01
C ASP A 150 4.99 1.13 11.72
N LEU A 151 5.38 0.36 10.71
CA LEU A 151 4.83 -0.94 10.40
C LEU A 151 5.84 -2.00 10.84
N ALA A 152 5.47 -2.82 11.79
CA ALA A 152 6.31 -3.92 12.27
C ALA A 152 6.07 -5.18 11.43
N ASN A 153 7.14 -5.92 11.11
CA ASN A 153 7.07 -7.13 10.28
C ASN A 153 6.31 -6.93 8.96
N ALA A 154 6.52 -5.79 8.31
CA ALA A 154 5.72 -5.38 7.17
C ALA A 154 6.07 -6.11 5.87
N PHE A 155 7.18 -6.90 5.84
CA PHE A 155 7.62 -7.62 4.64
C PHE A 155 8.59 -8.77 4.92
#